data_558251564ed12429fc2acfe57b6adbc0
#
_entry.id   558251564ed12429fc2acfe57b6adbc0
#
_cell.length_a   1.000
_cell.length_b   1.000
_cell.length_c   1.000
_cell.angle_alpha   90.00
_cell.angle_beta   90.00
_cell.angle_gamma   90.00
#
_symmetry.space_group_name_H-M   'P 1'
#
loop_
_entity.id
_entity.type
_entity.pdbx_description
1 polymer ?
#
loop_
_entity_poly.entity_id
_entity_poly.type
_entity_poly.pdbx_seq_one_letter_code
_entity_poly.pdbx_strand_id
1 'polypeptide(L)'
;MVTTATVATTRNGKVEGREKEGILLFAGIPYAKPPVGELRFRAVQPHEPWSGVRPAQKFGPAAPQLAGTGLTNSVAVRWDEDCLTLNISTPAADDRKRPVLVWIHGGAFKTGQGGTPWYNGARFATNGDIVVVSINYRLAALGFAHLVRFGEDFATSGINGILDQIEALKWIRDNIEALGGDPESVTIAGESAGAFSVGTLLASPMAAGLFHRAIAQSGAAHHTLPPETSDIVTDILLEQLDAKTIEDIQAAPVERILEAQDKVALELLKRPEGLGTTVSPFYPTIDGGVLPKRPIDLIRD
;
A
#
# COMPACT_ATOMS: atom_id res chain seq x y z
N MET A 1 -13.22 -34.98 -11.05
CA MET A 1 -12.68 -33.63 -10.87
C MET A 1 -13.08 -33.22 -9.46
N VAL A 2 -12.12 -32.99 -8.57
CA VAL A 2 -12.39 -32.40 -7.26
C VAL A 2 -12.71 -30.92 -7.51
N THR A 3 -13.95 -30.53 -7.27
CA THR A 3 -14.35 -29.11 -7.34
C THR A 3 -13.63 -28.39 -6.22
N THR A 4 -12.60 -27.62 -6.54
CA THR A 4 -11.89 -26.80 -5.57
C THR A 4 -12.87 -25.74 -5.04
N ALA A 5 -13.06 -25.66 -3.73
CA ALA A 5 -13.98 -24.69 -3.14
C ALA A 5 -13.50 -23.27 -3.44
N THR A 6 -14.30 -22.49 -4.17
CA THR A 6 -13.99 -21.09 -4.51
C THR A 6 -14.37 -20.11 -3.40
N VAL A 7 -14.97 -20.57 -2.31
CA VAL A 7 -15.38 -19.74 -1.16
C VAL A 7 -14.49 -20.04 0.03
N ALA A 8 -13.89 -18.98 0.59
CA ALA A 8 -13.12 -19.02 1.82
C ALA A 8 -13.83 -18.20 2.92
N THR A 9 -13.68 -18.61 4.18
CA THR A 9 -14.25 -17.90 5.34
C THR A 9 -13.14 -17.19 6.09
N THR A 10 -13.11 -15.87 5.99
CA THR A 10 -12.18 -14.99 6.71
C THR A 10 -12.81 -14.47 8.00
N ARG A 11 -12.04 -13.83 8.88
CA ARG A 11 -12.59 -13.17 10.07
C ARG A 11 -13.52 -12.00 9.73
N ASN A 12 -13.33 -11.38 8.55
CA ASN A 12 -14.18 -10.28 8.08
C ASN A 12 -15.47 -10.77 7.41
N GLY A 13 -15.54 -12.05 7.00
CA GLY A 13 -16.70 -12.64 6.31
C GLY A 13 -16.27 -13.58 5.19
N LYS A 14 -17.24 -14.13 4.46
CA LYS A 14 -16.96 -15.03 3.35
C LYS A 14 -16.57 -14.27 2.09
N VAL A 15 -15.60 -14.80 1.34
CA VAL A 15 -15.16 -14.29 0.04
C VAL A 15 -15.25 -15.37 -1.02
N GLU A 16 -15.73 -15.04 -2.22
CA GLU A 16 -15.79 -15.94 -3.36
C GLU A 16 -14.81 -15.53 -4.43
N GLY A 17 -13.77 -16.32 -4.62
CA GLY A 17 -12.80 -16.20 -5.69
C GLY A 17 -13.24 -16.89 -6.98
N ARG A 18 -12.28 -17.08 -7.88
CA ARG A 18 -12.48 -17.82 -9.14
C ARG A 18 -11.25 -18.64 -9.51
N GLU A 19 -11.45 -19.70 -10.27
CA GLU A 19 -10.32 -20.37 -10.92
C GLU A 19 -9.69 -19.47 -12.00
N LYS A 20 -8.38 -19.42 -12.02
CA LYS A 20 -7.59 -18.75 -13.04
C LYS A 20 -6.25 -19.43 -13.21
N GLU A 21 -5.93 -19.90 -14.42
CA GLU A 21 -4.63 -20.48 -14.74
C GLU A 21 -4.20 -21.65 -13.82
N GLY A 22 -5.17 -22.47 -13.39
CA GLY A 22 -4.94 -23.65 -12.54
C GLY A 22 -4.75 -23.34 -11.05
N ILE A 23 -5.04 -22.13 -10.61
CA ILE A 23 -5.05 -21.71 -9.21
C ILE A 23 -6.37 -21.01 -8.85
N LEU A 24 -6.59 -20.78 -7.57
CA LEU A 24 -7.65 -19.89 -7.09
C LEU A 24 -7.13 -18.44 -7.00
N LEU A 25 -7.88 -17.53 -7.60
CA LEU A 25 -7.67 -16.08 -7.47
C LEU A 25 -8.80 -15.47 -6.66
N PHE A 26 -8.46 -14.86 -5.54
CA PHE A 26 -9.32 -13.96 -4.78
C PHE A 26 -8.79 -12.54 -4.97
N ALA A 27 -9.56 -11.66 -5.60
CA ALA A 27 -9.10 -10.32 -5.98
C ALA A 27 -10.04 -9.22 -5.49
N GLY A 28 -9.48 -8.09 -5.07
CA GLY A 28 -10.23 -6.94 -4.59
C GLY A 28 -10.84 -7.14 -3.21
N ILE A 29 -10.18 -7.91 -2.32
CA ILE A 29 -10.62 -8.06 -0.93
C ILE A 29 -10.24 -6.80 -0.16
N PRO A 30 -11.19 -6.07 0.46
CA PRO A 30 -10.85 -4.92 1.30
C PRO A 30 -10.21 -5.39 2.60
N TYR A 31 -9.09 -4.79 2.95
CA TYR A 31 -8.42 -5.04 4.22
C TYR A 31 -8.64 -3.88 5.23
N ALA A 32 -9.09 -2.73 4.73
CA ALA A 32 -9.34 -1.53 5.52
C ALA A 32 -10.59 -0.79 5.05
N LYS A 33 -11.11 0.13 5.87
CA LYS A 33 -12.16 1.06 5.48
C LYS A 33 -11.68 1.97 4.35
N PRO A 34 -12.54 2.34 3.40
CA PRO A 34 -12.21 3.33 2.39
C PRO A 34 -11.71 4.64 3.02
N PRO A 35 -10.54 5.17 2.63
CA PRO A 35 -9.99 6.42 3.18
C PRO A 35 -10.61 7.64 2.48
N VAL A 36 -11.92 7.76 2.52
CA VAL A 36 -12.71 8.79 1.82
C VAL A 36 -13.34 9.79 2.79
N GLY A 37 -13.67 11.00 2.31
CA GLY A 37 -14.35 12.01 3.10
C GLY A 37 -13.58 12.36 4.37
N GLU A 38 -14.19 12.19 5.54
CA GLU A 38 -13.57 12.48 6.84
C GLU A 38 -12.37 11.56 7.16
N LEU A 39 -12.26 10.38 6.52
CA LEU A 39 -11.12 9.47 6.68
C LEU A 39 -9.96 9.80 5.75
N ARG A 40 -10.14 10.71 4.79
CA ARG A 40 -9.05 11.16 3.91
C ARG A 40 -7.94 11.79 4.75
N PHE A 41 -6.68 11.38 4.51
CA PHE A 41 -5.46 11.75 5.23
C PHE A 41 -5.37 11.25 6.69
N ARG A 42 -6.37 10.58 7.23
CA ARG A 42 -6.29 9.96 8.56
C ARG A 42 -5.60 8.61 8.52
N ALA A 43 -5.20 8.13 9.69
CA ALA A 43 -4.70 6.77 9.86
C ALA A 43 -5.70 5.74 9.32
N VAL A 44 -5.18 4.66 8.75
CA VAL A 44 -6.00 3.54 8.27
C VAL A 44 -6.83 2.94 9.39
N GLN A 45 -8.07 2.54 9.06
CA GLN A 45 -8.96 1.85 9.99
C GLN A 45 -9.32 0.47 9.45
N PRO A 46 -9.36 -0.58 10.31
CA PRO A 46 -9.76 -1.92 9.91
C PRO A 46 -11.15 -1.92 9.25
N HIS A 47 -11.33 -2.80 8.27
CA HIS A 47 -12.64 -2.99 7.63
C HIS A 47 -13.59 -3.74 8.57
N GLU A 48 -14.82 -3.27 8.67
CA GLU A 48 -15.87 -3.97 9.43
C GLU A 48 -16.18 -5.33 8.81
N PRO A 49 -16.52 -6.33 9.64
CA PRO A 49 -17.01 -7.60 9.13
C PRO A 49 -18.30 -7.43 8.27
N TRP A 50 -18.43 -8.24 7.25
CA TRP A 50 -19.62 -8.26 6.39
C TRP A 50 -20.41 -9.56 6.52
N SER A 51 -21.70 -9.51 6.23
CA SER A 51 -22.59 -10.66 6.14
C SER A 51 -22.64 -11.21 4.71
N GLY A 52 -22.96 -12.52 4.58
CA GLY A 52 -23.08 -13.17 3.27
C GLY A 52 -21.72 -13.47 2.63
N VAL A 53 -21.74 -13.68 1.31
CA VAL A 53 -20.56 -13.99 0.50
C VAL A 53 -20.23 -12.78 -0.37
N ARG A 54 -19.04 -12.19 -0.18
CA ARG A 54 -18.53 -11.08 -0.97
C ARG A 54 -17.83 -11.60 -2.23
N PRO A 55 -18.20 -11.13 -3.43
CA PRO A 55 -17.46 -11.46 -4.64
C PRO A 55 -16.04 -10.91 -4.58
N ALA A 56 -15.05 -11.79 -4.76
CA ALA A 56 -13.62 -11.45 -4.83
C ALA A 56 -13.02 -11.97 -6.16
N GLN A 57 -13.65 -11.62 -7.26
CA GLN A 57 -13.34 -12.16 -8.59
C GLN A 57 -12.68 -11.12 -9.52
N LYS A 58 -12.65 -9.84 -9.12
CA LYS A 58 -12.11 -8.73 -9.90
C LYS A 58 -11.16 -7.89 -9.03
N PHE A 59 -10.07 -7.46 -9.62
CA PHE A 59 -9.16 -6.52 -8.96
C PHE A 59 -9.90 -5.24 -8.57
N GLY A 60 -9.62 -4.73 -7.37
CA GLY A 60 -10.09 -3.42 -6.91
C GLY A 60 -9.43 -2.28 -7.72
N PRO A 61 -9.91 -1.06 -7.56
CA PRO A 61 -9.26 0.10 -8.16
C PRO A 61 -7.87 0.31 -7.56
N ALA A 62 -6.97 0.92 -8.33
CA ALA A 62 -5.71 1.44 -7.82
C ALA A 62 -5.95 2.66 -6.91
N ALA A 63 -4.96 3.05 -6.13
CA ALA A 63 -4.96 4.35 -5.49
C ALA A 63 -4.99 5.47 -6.54
N PRO A 64 -5.60 6.63 -6.24
CA PRO A 64 -5.64 7.77 -7.16
C PRO A 64 -4.24 8.14 -7.67
N GLN A 65 -4.11 8.24 -8.99
CA GLN A 65 -2.85 8.51 -9.66
C GLN A 65 -3.07 9.07 -11.06
N LEU A 66 -2.19 9.96 -11.52
CA LEU A 66 -2.17 10.35 -12.92
C LEU A 66 -1.49 9.27 -13.76
N ALA A 67 -1.80 9.24 -15.05
CA ALA A 67 -1.13 8.34 -15.98
C ALA A 67 0.39 8.62 -15.94
N GLY A 68 1.14 7.63 -15.50
CA GLY A 68 2.58 7.76 -15.42
C GLY A 68 3.25 7.56 -16.78
N THR A 69 4.54 7.88 -16.87
CA THR A 69 5.39 7.60 -18.02
C THR A 69 6.35 6.46 -17.65
N GLY A 70 6.44 5.40 -18.43
CA GLY A 70 7.39 4.31 -18.18
C GLY A 70 6.88 2.91 -18.57
N LEU A 71 7.70 1.90 -18.32
CA LEU A 71 7.42 0.49 -18.69
C LEU A 71 6.16 -0.10 -18.04
N THR A 72 5.75 0.42 -16.89
CA THR A 72 4.58 -0.05 -16.13
C THR A 72 3.25 0.56 -16.59
N ASN A 73 3.27 1.53 -17.52
CA ASN A 73 2.11 2.31 -17.94
C ASN A 73 1.33 1.73 -19.12
N SER A 74 1.57 0.51 -19.50
CA SER A 74 0.90 -0.15 -20.64
C SER A 74 -0.58 -0.49 -20.37
N VAL A 75 -1.09 -0.26 -19.16
CA VAL A 75 -2.49 -0.57 -18.80
C VAL A 75 -3.17 0.69 -18.27
N ALA A 76 -4.32 1.05 -18.84
CA ALA A 76 -5.17 2.10 -18.29
C ALA A 76 -5.54 1.74 -16.85
N VAL A 77 -5.16 2.60 -15.90
CA VAL A 77 -5.38 2.38 -14.47
C VAL A 77 -6.72 3.02 -14.10
N ARG A 78 -7.70 2.18 -13.76
CA ARG A 78 -8.88 2.64 -13.05
C ARG A 78 -8.49 2.87 -11.59
N TRP A 79 -8.62 4.08 -11.12
CA TRP A 79 -8.34 4.42 -9.72
C TRP A 79 -9.60 4.92 -8.98
N ASP A 80 -9.55 4.81 -7.67
CA ASP A 80 -10.55 5.31 -6.73
C ASP A 80 -9.87 5.52 -5.37
N GLU A 81 -10.40 6.37 -4.51
CA GLU A 81 -9.93 6.45 -3.12
C GLU A 81 -10.28 5.20 -2.32
N ASP A 82 -11.37 4.49 -2.66
CA ASP A 82 -11.68 3.15 -2.12
C ASP A 82 -10.77 2.09 -2.75
N CYS A 83 -9.46 2.19 -2.46
CA CYS A 83 -8.40 1.40 -3.09
C CYS A 83 -7.72 0.39 -2.15
N LEU A 84 -8.04 0.41 -0.84
CA LEU A 84 -7.34 -0.40 0.16
C LEU A 84 -7.76 -1.87 0.09
N THR A 85 -7.34 -2.52 -0.97
CA THR A 85 -7.65 -3.91 -1.29
C THR A 85 -6.39 -4.74 -1.51
N LEU A 86 -6.52 -6.05 -1.34
CA LEU A 86 -5.49 -7.03 -1.65
C LEU A 86 -6.02 -8.12 -2.58
N ASN A 87 -5.10 -8.85 -3.21
CA ASN A 87 -5.38 -9.93 -4.14
C ASN A 87 -4.55 -11.15 -3.74
N ILE A 88 -5.13 -12.35 -3.81
CA ILE A 88 -4.51 -13.60 -3.37
C ILE A 88 -4.58 -14.62 -4.49
N SER A 89 -3.41 -15.13 -4.89
CA SER A 89 -3.25 -16.27 -5.77
C SER A 89 -2.81 -17.47 -4.92
N THR A 90 -3.61 -18.51 -4.84
CA THR A 90 -3.32 -19.72 -4.04
C THR A 90 -3.59 -20.99 -4.84
N PRO A 91 -2.77 -22.04 -4.69
CA PRO A 91 -3.06 -23.34 -5.28
C PRO A 91 -4.41 -23.94 -4.83
N ALA A 92 -4.76 -23.73 -3.55
CA ALA A 92 -6.04 -24.14 -2.98
C ALA A 92 -6.33 -23.40 -1.66
N ALA A 93 -7.61 -23.19 -1.35
CA ALA A 93 -8.06 -22.74 -0.05
C ALA A 93 -8.28 -23.98 0.84
N ASP A 94 -7.20 -24.53 1.37
CA ASP A 94 -7.12 -25.74 2.20
C ASP A 94 -6.27 -25.47 3.46
N ASP A 95 -5.99 -26.46 4.28
CA ASP A 95 -5.26 -26.39 5.55
C ASP A 95 -3.74 -26.67 5.44
N ARG A 96 -3.17 -26.64 4.23
CA ARG A 96 -1.76 -27.04 3.98
C ARG A 96 -0.69 -26.10 4.52
N LYS A 97 -1.04 -24.90 4.96
CA LYS A 97 -0.09 -23.91 5.52
C LYS A 97 1.11 -23.63 4.60
N ARG A 98 0.82 -23.13 3.39
CA ARG A 98 1.86 -22.78 2.41
C ARG A 98 2.59 -21.49 2.80
N PRO A 99 3.88 -21.37 2.49
CA PRO A 99 4.57 -20.09 2.60
C PRO A 99 3.82 -18.98 1.85
N VAL A 100 3.85 -17.77 2.41
CA VAL A 100 3.15 -16.59 1.86
C VAL A 100 4.18 -15.59 1.35
N LEU A 101 4.02 -15.16 0.10
CA LEU A 101 4.77 -14.05 -0.50
C LEU A 101 3.87 -12.84 -0.64
N VAL A 102 4.16 -11.75 0.06
CA VAL A 102 3.42 -10.49 -0.04
C VAL A 102 4.20 -9.53 -0.93
N TRP A 103 3.61 -9.17 -2.07
CA TRP A 103 4.19 -8.24 -3.02
C TRP A 103 3.70 -6.81 -2.76
N ILE A 104 4.66 -5.89 -2.57
CA ILE A 104 4.45 -4.46 -2.44
C ILE A 104 4.95 -3.80 -3.73
N HIS A 105 4.05 -3.20 -4.49
CA HIS A 105 4.40 -2.62 -5.78
C HIS A 105 5.26 -1.36 -5.66
N GLY A 106 6.08 -1.10 -6.67
CA GLY A 106 6.82 0.14 -6.84
C GLY A 106 6.02 1.24 -7.56
N GLY A 107 6.73 2.23 -8.08
CA GLY A 107 6.16 3.39 -8.78
C GLY A 107 6.36 4.70 -8.03
N ALA A 108 7.52 4.84 -7.35
CA ALA A 108 7.97 6.07 -6.69
C ALA A 108 6.99 6.62 -5.63
N PHE A 109 6.20 5.78 -4.98
CA PHE A 109 5.07 6.14 -4.12
C PHE A 109 4.02 7.04 -4.80
N LYS A 110 4.05 7.15 -6.10
CA LYS A 110 3.20 8.05 -6.90
C LYS A 110 2.25 7.30 -7.82
N THR A 111 2.66 6.14 -8.31
CA THR A 111 1.90 5.29 -9.24
C THR A 111 2.01 3.82 -8.84
N GLY A 112 1.24 2.97 -9.53
CA GLY A 112 1.28 1.52 -9.35
C GLY A 112 0.00 0.95 -8.76
N GLN A 113 -0.09 -0.38 -8.78
CA GLN A 113 -1.21 -1.14 -8.23
C GLN A 113 -0.86 -2.62 -8.09
N GLY A 114 -1.46 -3.31 -7.12
CA GLY A 114 -1.30 -4.76 -6.94
C GLY A 114 -1.93 -5.61 -8.05
N GLY A 115 -2.84 -5.04 -8.84
CA GLY A 115 -3.50 -5.70 -9.96
C GLY A 115 -2.73 -5.68 -11.29
N THR A 116 -1.52 -5.15 -11.32
CA THR A 116 -0.67 -5.09 -12.52
C THR A 116 -0.42 -6.50 -13.07
N PRO A 117 -0.61 -6.75 -14.39
CA PRO A 117 -0.43 -8.08 -14.98
C PRO A 117 0.95 -8.72 -14.73
N TRP A 118 1.98 -7.92 -14.58
CA TRP A 118 3.36 -8.35 -14.29
C TRP A 118 3.50 -8.99 -12.90
N TYR A 119 2.58 -8.69 -11.98
CA TYR A 119 2.55 -9.22 -10.62
C TYR A 119 1.61 -10.42 -10.49
N ASN A 120 1.24 -11.04 -11.63
CA ASN A 120 0.42 -12.24 -11.63
C ASN A 120 1.11 -13.38 -10.88
N GLY A 121 0.59 -13.72 -9.70
CA GLY A 121 1.14 -14.74 -8.81
C GLY A 121 0.89 -16.18 -9.23
N ALA A 122 0.13 -16.43 -10.32
CA ALA A 122 -0.31 -17.79 -10.67
C ALA A 122 0.85 -18.76 -10.86
N ARG A 123 1.92 -18.36 -11.58
CA ARG A 123 3.08 -19.23 -11.80
C ARG A 123 3.87 -19.51 -10.52
N PHE A 124 4.00 -18.52 -9.64
CA PHE A 124 4.63 -18.72 -8.33
C PHE A 124 3.80 -19.67 -7.47
N ALA A 125 2.48 -19.48 -7.45
CA ALA A 125 1.56 -20.35 -6.71
C ALA A 125 1.63 -21.79 -7.25
N THR A 126 1.56 -21.98 -8.58
CA THR A 126 1.58 -23.33 -9.19
C THR A 126 2.93 -24.03 -9.02
N ASN A 127 4.05 -23.34 -9.32
CA ASN A 127 5.35 -23.99 -9.37
C ASN A 127 6.02 -24.07 -7.99
N GLY A 128 5.75 -23.12 -7.12
CA GLY A 128 6.34 -23.02 -5.79
C GLY A 128 5.48 -23.61 -4.67
N ASP A 129 4.23 -23.99 -4.96
CA ASP A 129 3.22 -24.36 -3.94
C ASP A 129 3.17 -23.33 -2.80
N ILE A 130 3.08 -22.03 -3.16
CA ILE A 130 3.04 -20.90 -2.25
C ILE A 130 1.77 -20.07 -2.46
N VAL A 131 1.40 -19.29 -1.46
CA VAL A 131 0.37 -18.25 -1.57
C VAL A 131 1.04 -16.93 -1.92
N VAL A 132 0.55 -16.25 -2.97
CA VAL A 132 1.04 -14.93 -3.37
C VAL A 132 -0.04 -13.89 -3.11
N VAL A 133 0.30 -12.86 -2.37
CA VAL A 133 -0.57 -11.72 -2.07
C VAL A 133 0.01 -10.46 -2.70
N SER A 134 -0.80 -9.67 -3.40
CA SER A 134 -0.43 -8.31 -3.81
C SER A 134 -1.36 -7.30 -3.16
N ILE A 135 -0.84 -6.17 -2.74
CA ILE A 135 -1.59 -5.16 -2.00
C ILE A 135 -1.61 -3.83 -2.73
N ASN A 136 -2.70 -3.06 -2.57
CA ASN A 136 -2.72 -1.64 -2.84
C ASN A 136 -2.48 -0.87 -1.54
N TYR A 137 -2.01 0.37 -1.65
CA TYR A 137 -1.82 1.30 -0.54
C TYR A 137 -1.95 2.74 -1.05
N ARG A 138 -2.24 3.70 -0.19
CA ARG A 138 -2.33 5.12 -0.59
C ARG A 138 -1.00 5.65 -1.10
N LEU A 139 -1.08 6.50 -2.11
CA LEU A 139 0.07 7.04 -2.83
C LEU A 139 0.15 8.56 -2.71
N ALA A 140 1.33 9.09 -2.97
CA ALA A 140 1.66 10.51 -3.10
C ALA A 140 1.03 11.35 -1.97
N ALA A 141 0.39 12.47 -2.29
CA ALA A 141 -0.18 13.36 -1.27
C ALA A 141 -1.21 12.65 -0.38
N LEU A 142 -2.06 11.78 -0.95
CA LEU A 142 -3.09 11.06 -0.19
C LEU A 142 -2.52 10.06 0.83
N GLY A 143 -1.30 9.57 0.58
CA GLY A 143 -0.61 8.62 1.46
C GLY A 143 0.49 9.21 2.33
N PHE A 144 1.03 10.40 1.97
CA PHE A 144 2.27 10.90 2.55
C PHE A 144 2.33 12.43 2.74
N ALA A 145 1.23 13.19 2.58
CA ALA A 145 1.22 14.61 2.94
C ALA A 145 1.31 14.77 4.48
N HIS A 146 2.26 15.57 4.95
CA HIS A 146 2.55 15.77 6.38
C HIS A 146 1.64 16.85 6.97
N LEU A 147 0.46 16.47 7.43
CA LEU A 147 -0.62 17.35 7.87
C LEU A 147 -0.76 17.45 9.40
N VAL A 148 0.28 17.09 10.17
CA VAL A 148 0.25 17.04 11.64
C VAL A 148 -0.14 18.37 12.29
N ARG A 149 0.12 19.51 11.63
CA ARG A 149 -0.25 20.85 12.08
C ARG A 149 -1.75 21.05 12.23
N PHE A 150 -2.57 20.22 11.58
CA PHE A 150 -4.02 20.30 11.63
C PHE A 150 -4.67 19.49 12.75
N GLY A 151 -3.86 18.87 13.62
CA GLY A 151 -4.36 18.19 14.80
C GLY A 151 -3.97 16.72 14.90
N GLU A 152 -4.31 16.12 16.05
CA GLU A 152 -3.91 14.77 16.43
C GLU A 152 -4.43 13.68 15.49
N ASP A 153 -5.62 13.88 14.90
CA ASP A 153 -6.21 12.98 13.90
C ASP A 153 -5.32 12.78 12.66
N PHE A 154 -4.39 13.70 12.42
CA PHE A 154 -3.48 13.70 11.27
C PHE A 154 -2.02 13.44 11.66
N ALA A 155 -1.77 13.01 12.92
CA ALA A 155 -0.42 12.80 13.43
C ALA A 155 0.43 11.81 12.59
N THR A 156 -0.19 10.87 11.88
CA THR A 156 0.48 9.90 11.02
C THR A 156 0.36 10.19 9.53
N SER A 157 -0.21 11.33 9.12
CA SER A 157 -0.56 11.62 7.72
C SER A 157 0.64 11.52 6.77
N GLY A 158 1.84 11.88 7.21
CA GLY A 158 3.09 11.79 6.44
C GLY A 158 3.59 10.35 6.21
N ILE A 159 2.91 9.33 6.76
CA ILE A 159 3.33 7.92 6.66
C ILE A 159 2.15 6.95 6.48
N ASN A 160 0.98 7.44 6.19
CA ASN A 160 -0.23 6.64 6.07
C ASN A 160 -0.15 5.52 5.03
N GLY A 161 0.56 5.71 3.91
CA GLY A 161 0.77 4.63 2.93
C GLY A 161 1.52 3.42 3.50
N ILE A 162 2.39 3.63 4.49
CA ILE A 162 3.06 2.53 5.22
C ILE A 162 2.11 1.91 6.24
N LEU A 163 1.28 2.71 6.92
CA LEU A 163 0.24 2.19 7.81
C LEU A 163 -0.77 1.32 7.06
N ASP A 164 -1.12 1.67 5.82
CA ASP A 164 -1.96 0.84 4.96
C ASP A 164 -1.34 -0.54 4.72
N GLN A 165 -0.02 -0.57 4.44
CA GLN A 165 0.72 -1.83 4.26
C GLN A 165 0.77 -2.65 5.56
N ILE A 166 0.97 -2.00 6.70
CA ILE A 166 0.93 -2.65 8.03
C ILE A 166 -0.46 -3.26 8.28
N GLU A 167 -1.53 -2.54 7.96
CA GLU A 167 -2.89 -3.05 8.12
C GLU A 167 -3.18 -4.24 7.19
N ALA A 168 -2.70 -4.19 5.94
CA ALA A 168 -2.77 -5.33 5.02
C ALA A 168 -2.03 -6.56 5.59
N LEU A 169 -0.85 -6.37 6.20
CA LEU A 169 -0.10 -7.45 6.84
C LEU A 169 -0.82 -8.01 8.07
N LYS A 170 -1.49 -7.17 8.88
CA LYS A 170 -2.35 -7.64 9.98
C LYS A 170 -3.53 -8.46 9.43
N TRP A 171 -4.17 -7.98 8.37
CA TRP A 171 -5.22 -8.73 7.71
C TRP A 171 -4.73 -10.09 7.22
N ILE A 172 -3.54 -10.17 6.61
CA ILE A 172 -2.91 -11.42 6.16
C ILE A 172 -2.67 -12.36 7.34
N ARG A 173 -2.03 -11.90 8.42
CA ARG A 173 -1.83 -12.69 9.65
C ARG A 173 -3.13 -13.31 10.13
N ASP A 174 -4.22 -12.55 10.14
CA ASP A 174 -5.48 -12.93 10.73
C ASP A 174 -6.35 -13.82 9.82
N ASN A 175 -6.07 -13.87 8.51
CA ASN A 175 -6.98 -14.48 7.54
C ASN A 175 -6.35 -15.47 6.56
N ILE A 176 -5.02 -15.44 6.35
CA ILE A 176 -4.39 -16.17 5.25
C ILE A 176 -4.48 -17.68 5.38
N GLU A 177 -4.66 -18.20 6.60
CA GLU A 177 -4.83 -19.63 6.86
C GLU A 177 -6.10 -20.18 6.16
N ALA A 178 -7.19 -19.40 6.14
CA ALA A 178 -8.42 -19.77 5.44
C ALA A 178 -8.25 -19.85 3.90
N LEU A 179 -7.14 -19.37 3.39
CA LEU A 179 -6.78 -19.31 1.97
C LEU A 179 -5.55 -20.20 1.65
N GLY A 180 -5.23 -21.12 2.57
CA GLY A 180 -4.20 -22.14 2.41
C GLY A 180 -2.78 -21.66 2.72
N GLY A 181 -2.61 -20.45 3.28
CA GLY A 181 -1.31 -19.88 3.65
C GLY A 181 -0.94 -20.09 5.11
N ASP A 182 0.34 -19.94 5.42
CA ASP A 182 0.91 -20.00 6.77
C ASP A 182 1.20 -18.59 7.28
N PRO A 183 0.47 -18.08 8.29
CA PRO A 183 0.76 -16.77 8.87
C PRO A 183 2.13 -16.69 9.55
N GLU A 184 2.72 -17.86 9.93
CA GLU A 184 4.06 -17.94 10.53
C GLU A 184 5.18 -18.06 9.48
N SER A 185 4.86 -18.02 8.18
CA SER A 185 5.84 -18.11 7.08
C SER A 185 5.58 -17.04 6.03
N VAL A 186 5.55 -15.78 6.42
CA VAL A 186 5.30 -14.62 5.57
C VAL A 186 6.62 -13.98 5.13
N THR A 187 6.80 -13.82 3.82
CA THR A 187 7.89 -13.04 3.19
C THR A 187 7.30 -11.81 2.54
N ILE A 188 7.74 -10.62 2.93
CA ILE A 188 7.43 -9.38 2.20
C ILE A 188 8.45 -9.17 1.09
N ALA A 189 8.00 -8.73 -0.08
CA ALA A 189 8.86 -8.43 -1.21
C ALA A 189 8.38 -7.19 -1.95
N GLY A 190 9.30 -6.41 -2.49
CA GLY A 190 8.96 -5.23 -3.27
C GLY A 190 10.11 -4.77 -4.15
N GLU A 191 9.76 -4.01 -5.18
CA GLU A 191 10.72 -3.42 -6.11
C GLU A 191 10.60 -1.89 -6.06
N SER A 192 11.74 -1.16 -6.18
CA SER A 192 11.78 0.31 -6.18
C SER A 192 11.11 0.90 -4.92
N ALA A 193 10.05 1.70 -5.03
CA ALA A 193 9.30 2.21 -3.88
C ALA A 193 8.73 1.07 -3.00
N GLY A 194 8.39 -0.09 -3.58
CA GLY A 194 8.04 -1.29 -2.81
C GLY A 194 9.22 -1.81 -1.98
N ALA A 195 10.44 -1.75 -2.49
CA ALA A 195 11.65 -2.09 -1.73
C ALA A 195 11.96 -1.05 -0.64
N PHE A 196 11.68 0.24 -0.89
CA PHE A 196 11.78 1.28 0.15
C PHE A 196 10.75 1.04 1.25
N SER A 197 9.53 0.60 0.88
CA SER A 197 8.51 0.16 1.84
C SER A 197 8.99 -1.02 2.68
N VAL A 198 9.60 -2.04 2.05
CA VAL A 198 10.21 -3.19 2.76
C VAL A 198 11.24 -2.71 3.78
N GLY A 199 12.15 -1.80 3.39
CA GLY A 199 13.12 -1.21 4.31
C GLY A 199 12.46 -0.44 5.47
N THR A 200 11.38 0.30 5.19
CA THR A 200 10.62 1.03 6.22
C THR A 200 9.89 0.09 7.17
N LEU A 201 9.28 -0.99 6.65
CA LEU A 201 8.60 -2.00 7.46
C LEU A 201 9.57 -2.78 8.36
N LEU A 202 10.79 -3.08 7.89
CA LEU A 202 11.85 -3.69 8.71
C LEU A 202 12.24 -2.82 9.92
N ALA A 203 12.15 -1.49 9.76
CA ALA A 203 12.49 -0.51 10.78
C ALA A 203 11.30 -0.10 11.67
N SER A 204 10.08 -0.45 11.28
CA SER A 204 8.87 -0.05 12.01
C SER A 204 8.56 -1.01 13.16
N PRO A 205 8.49 -0.53 14.41
CA PRO A 205 8.06 -1.36 15.54
C PRO A 205 6.62 -1.86 15.38
N MET A 206 5.77 -1.15 14.62
CA MET A 206 4.38 -1.53 14.37
C MET A 206 4.24 -2.71 13.40
N ALA A 207 5.29 -3.03 12.64
CA ALA A 207 5.33 -4.17 11.72
C ALA A 207 5.96 -5.43 12.36
N ALA A 208 6.43 -5.33 13.60
CA ALA A 208 7.08 -6.44 14.30
C ALA A 208 6.14 -7.66 14.40
N GLY A 209 6.64 -8.84 14.02
CA GLY A 209 5.90 -10.10 14.06
C GLY A 209 4.85 -10.27 12.95
N LEU A 210 4.75 -9.36 11.97
CA LEU A 210 3.82 -9.48 10.85
C LEU A 210 4.44 -10.19 9.64
N PHE A 211 5.75 -10.33 9.60
CA PHE A 211 6.48 -11.07 8.56
C PHE A 211 7.78 -11.66 9.13
N HIS A 212 8.37 -12.61 8.41
CA HIS A 212 9.51 -13.43 8.85
C HIS A 212 10.72 -13.26 7.94
N ARG A 213 10.51 -12.84 6.70
CA ARG A 213 11.57 -12.64 5.69
C ARG A 213 11.24 -11.44 4.82
N ALA A 214 12.26 -10.84 4.24
CA ALA A 214 12.13 -9.65 3.41
C ALA A 214 13.02 -9.75 2.16
N ILE A 215 12.50 -9.28 1.03
CA ILE A 215 13.21 -9.18 -0.25
C ILE A 215 13.04 -7.74 -0.76
N ALA A 216 14.14 -7.00 -0.85
CA ALA A 216 14.16 -5.64 -1.38
C ALA A 216 14.89 -5.62 -2.72
N GLN A 217 14.18 -5.30 -3.80
CA GLN A 217 14.72 -5.27 -5.16
C GLN A 217 14.83 -3.83 -5.66
N SER A 218 16.02 -3.42 -6.12
CA SER A 218 16.26 -2.06 -6.67
C SER A 218 15.87 -0.94 -5.70
N GLY A 219 16.11 -1.16 -4.41
CA GLY A 219 15.78 -0.21 -3.35
C GLY A 219 16.16 -0.76 -1.99
N ALA A 220 16.24 0.14 -1.00
CA ALA A 220 16.57 -0.20 0.37
C ALA A 220 16.09 0.89 1.36
N ALA A 221 16.80 1.05 2.46
CA ALA A 221 16.40 1.74 3.68
C ALA A 221 16.74 3.25 3.73
N HIS A 222 16.77 3.95 2.59
CA HIS A 222 17.24 5.36 2.53
C HIS A 222 16.17 6.39 2.12
N HIS A 223 15.03 5.95 1.58
CA HIS A 223 14.04 6.84 0.97
C HIS A 223 12.93 7.20 1.95
N THR A 224 13.27 8.08 2.88
CA THR A 224 12.36 8.68 3.86
C THR A 224 12.68 10.18 3.99
N LEU A 225 11.75 10.96 4.47
CA LEU A 225 11.92 12.39 4.70
C LEU A 225 11.95 12.72 6.20
N PRO A 226 12.81 13.64 6.62
CA PRO A 226 12.66 14.26 7.92
C PRO A 226 11.41 15.16 7.94
N PRO A 227 10.79 15.40 9.11
CA PRO A 227 9.55 16.18 9.23
C PRO A 227 9.65 17.57 8.57
N GLU A 228 10.78 18.25 8.72
CA GLU A 228 11.01 19.60 8.18
C GLU A 228 10.94 19.62 6.64
N THR A 229 11.46 18.59 5.98
CA THR A 229 11.36 18.45 4.52
C THR A 229 9.94 18.14 4.10
N SER A 230 9.24 17.26 4.84
CA SER A 230 7.85 16.93 4.59
C SER A 230 6.93 18.14 4.77
N ASP A 231 7.23 19.02 5.73
CA ASP A 231 6.51 20.28 5.91
C ASP A 231 6.67 21.21 4.69
N ILE A 232 7.88 21.36 4.16
CA ILE A 232 8.13 22.16 2.94
C ILE A 232 7.33 21.61 1.75
N VAL A 233 7.32 20.28 1.57
CA VAL A 233 6.55 19.61 0.50
C VAL A 233 5.05 19.88 0.67
N THR A 234 4.57 19.78 1.91
CA THR A 234 3.16 20.00 2.23
C THR A 234 2.74 21.46 2.09
N ASP A 235 3.60 22.42 2.46
CA ASP A 235 3.33 23.85 2.28
C ASP A 235 3.12 24.19 0.81
N ILE A 236 3.96 23.68 -0.08
CA ILE A 236 3.79 23.86 -1.52
C ILE A 236 2.48 23.21 -2.01
N LEU A 237 2.14 22.03 -1.51
CA LEU A 237 0.88 21.37 -1.86
C LEU A 237 -0.33 22.22 -1.46
N LEU A 238 -0.34 22.77 -0.24
CA LEU A 238 -1.42 23.61 0.27
C LEU A 238 -1.53 24.92 -0.54
N GLU A 239 -0.40 25.55 -0.89
CA GLU A 239 -0.37 26.71 -1.78
C GLU A 239 -0.98 26.38 -3.17
N GLN A 240 -0.63 25.24 -3.78
CA GLN A 240 -1.17 24.83 -5.08
C GLN A 240 -2.67 24.52 -5.04
N LEU A 241 -3.19 24.13 -3.88
CA LEU A 241 -4.61 23.87 -3.66
C LEU A 241 -5.39 25.11 -3.22
N ASP A 242 -4.72 26.19 -2.81
CA ASP A 242 -5.29 27.34 -2.08
C ASP A 242 -6.02 26.88 -0.80
N ALA A 243 -5.48 25.87 -0.14
CA ALA A 243 -6.06 25.27 1.07
C ALA A 243 -5.40 25.86 2.32
N LYS A 244 -6.20 26.30 3.28
CA LYS A 244 -5.77 26.92 4.54
C LYS A 244 -6.16 26.10 5.75
N THR A 245 -7.17 25.28 5.62
CA THR A 245 -7.71 24.43 6.69
C THR A 245 -7.66 22.96 6.24
N ILE A 246 -7.89 22.07 7.20
CA ILE A 246 -7.97 20.64 6.89
C ILE A 246 -9.22 20.33 6.07
N GLU A 247 -10.31 21.06 6.30
CA GLU A 247 -11.55 20.92 5.56
C GLU A 247 -11.36 21.28 4.09
N ASP A 248 -10.56 22.32 3.79
CA ASP A 248 -10.25 22.71 2.41
C ASP A 248 -9.58 21.57 1.64
N ILE A 249 -8.56 20.94 2.24
CA ILE A 249 -7.84 19.85 1.56
C ILE A 249 -8.64 18.54 1.54
N GLN A 250 -9.44 18.25 2.60
CA GLN A 250 -10.32 17.08 2.62
C GLN A 250 -11.46 17.21 1.61
N ALA A 251 -11.99 18.41 1.38
CA ALA A 251 -13.04 18.68 0.41
C ALA A 251 -12.54 18.85 -1.03
N ALA A 252 -11.23 18.98 -1.24
CA ALA A 252 -10.68 19.17 -2.58
C ALA A 252 -10.99 17.97 -3.48
N PRO A 253 -11.42 18.19 -4.74
CA PRO A 253 -11.53 17.11 -5.72
C PRO A 253 -10.21 16.36 -5.87
N VAL A 254 -10.28 15.04 -5.98
CA VAL A 254 -9.07 14.19 -6.07
C VAL A 254 -8.19 14.60 -7.24
N GLU A 255 -8.78 14.91 -8.38
CA GLU A 255 -8.08 15.38 -9.57
C GLU A 255 -7.26 16.65 -9.30
N ARG A 256 -7.79 17.58 -8.49
CA ARG A 256 -7.09 18.78 -8.06
C ARG A 256 -5.89 18.45 -7.18
N ILE A 257 -6.02 17.46 -6.27
CA ILE A 257 -4.90 16.99 -5.44
C ILE A 257 -3.82 16.37 -6.34
N LEU A 258 -4.21 15.55 -7.32
CA LEU A 258 -3.28 14.92 -8.25
C LEU A 258 -2.53 15.94 -9.12
N GLU A 259 -3.22 16.98 -9.60
CA GLU A 259 -2.58 18.08 -10.34
C GLU A 259 -1.63 18.91 -9.45
N ALA A 260 -2.04 19.18 -8.22
CA ALA A 260 -1.24 19.94 -7.26
C ALA A 260 0.06 19.22 -6.90
N GLN A 261 0.01 17.91 -6.65
CA GLN A 261 1.21 17.12 -6.33
C GLN A 261 2.24 17.10 -7.47
N ASP A 262 1.82 17.15 -8.74
CA ASP A 262 2.74 17.24 -9.87
C ASP A 262 3.42 18.62 -9.92
N LYS A 263 2.70 19.69 -9.58
CA LYS A 263 3.27 21.02 -9.46
C LYS A 263 4.27 21.13 -8.29
N VAL A 264 4.01 20.42 -7.18
CA VAL A 264 4.99 20.33 -6.06
C VAL A 264 6.33 19.82 -6.57
N ALA A 265 6.35 18.75 -7.36
CA ALA A 265 7.60 18.21 -7.91
C ALA A 265 8.35 19.25 -8.76
N LEU A 266 7.63 20.02 -9.57
CA LEU A 266 8.22 21.07 -10.42
C LEU A 266 8.76 22.25 -9.59
N GLU A 267 8.08 22.65 -8.51
CA GLU A 267 8.55 23.72 -7.62
C GLU A 267 9.81 23.31 -6.85
N LEU A 268 9.88 22.06 -6.40
CA LEU A 268 11.06 21.55 -5.71
C LEU A 268 12.31 21.51 -6.60
N LEU A 269 12.14 21.23 -7.90
CA LEU A 269 13.26 21.27 -8.87
C LEU A 269 13.88 22.69 -9.02
N LYS A 270 13.13 23.74 -8.70
CA LYS A 270 13.62 25.13 -8.78
C LYS A 270 14.42 25.54 -7.53
N ARG A 271 14.38 24.76 -6.46
CA ARG A 271 15.05 25.08 -5.18
C ARG A 271 16.51 24.62 -5.20
N PRO A 272 17.48 25.51 -4.87
CA PRO A 272 18.91 25.20 -4.96
C PRO A 272 19.39 24.18 -3.92
N GLU A 273 18.62 23.93 -2.88
CA GLU A 273 19.02 23.12 -1.71
C GLU A 273 18.89 21.61 -1.96
N GLY A 274 18.40 21.19 -3.12
CA GLY A 274 18.30 19.78 -3.51
C GLY A 274 17.72 18.91 -2.40
N LEU A 275 16.42 19.07 -2.09
CA LEU A 275 15.77 18.44 -0.93
C LEU A 275 15.73 16.88 -0.97
N GLY A 276 16.60 16.23 -1.75
CA GLY A 276 16.67 14.76 -1.84
C GLY A 276 15.44 14.09 -2.48
N THR A 277 14.52 14.88 -3.04
CA THR A 277 13.23 14.41 -3.58
C THR A 277 13.29 14.17 -5.09
N THR A 278 14.35 13.53 -5.57
CA THR A 278 14.67 13.40 -7.00
C THR A 278 13.67 12.58 -7.81
N VAL A 279 12.91 11.69 -7.18
CA VAL A 279 11.99 10.76 -7.88
C VAL A 279 10.54 11.05 -7.53
N SER A 280 10.24 11.38 -6.27
CA SER A 280 8.93 11.79 -5.79
C SER A 280 9.09 12.83 -4.69
N PRO A 281 8.19 13.82 -4.58
CA PRO A 281 8.18 14.71 -3.43
C PRO A 281 7.60 14.06 -2.17
N PHE A 282 6.85 12.97 -2.31
CA PHE A 282 6.13 12.33 -1.23
C PHE A 282 6.77 10.97 -0.91
N TYR A 283 7.54 10.93 0.18
CA TYR A 283 8.10 9.72 0.78
C TYR A 283 7.59 9.56 2.21
N PRO A 284 7.70 8.35 2.79
CA PRO A 284 7.40 8.16 4.21
C PRO A 284 8.17 9.14 5.10
N THR A 285 7.45 9.86 5.95
CA THR A 285 8.05 10.80 6.92
C THR A 285 8.52 10.05 8.16
N ILE A 286 9.67 10.44 8.70
CA ILE A 286 10.15 9.99 10.01
C ILE A 286 9.29 10.70 11.06
N ASP A 287 8.30 9.98 11.63
CA ASP A 287 7.28 10.56 12.51
C ASP A 287 7.52 10.32 14.01
N GLY A 288 8.59 9.59 14.35
CA GLY A 288 8.92 9.25 15.74
C GLY A 288 8.13 8.08 16.31
N GLY A 289 7.05 7.64 15.70
CA GLY A 289 6.16 6.57 16.14
C GLY A 289 6.16 5.35 15.22
N VAL A 290 5.57 5.49 14.05
CA VAL A 290 5.55 4.42 13.03
C VAL A 290 6.95 4.17 12.49
N LEU A 291 7.71 5.24 12.28
CA LEU A 291 9.11 5.22 11.88
C LEU A 291 9.94 6.13 12.81
N PRO A 292 10.56 5.57 13.87
CA PRO A 292 11.27 6.37 14.88
C PRO A 292 12.52 7.10 14.37
N LYS A 293 13.23 6.50 13.40
CA LYS A 293 14.46 7.04 12.77
C LYS A 293 14.55 6.58 11.32
N ARG A 294 15.59 7.01 10.61
CA ARG A 294 15.85 6.48 9.26
C ARG A 294 15.94 4.96 9.29
N PRO A 295 15.32 4.26 8.34
CA PRO A 295 15.31 2.79 8.33
C PRO A 295 16.70 2.19 8.39
N ILE A 296 17.68 2.77 7.67
CA ILE A 296 19.06 2.24 7.65
C ILE A 296 19.72 2.28 9.03
N ASP A 297 19.40 3.28 9.85
CA ASP A 297 19.99 3.40 11.19
C ASP A 297 19.39 2.36 12.15
N LEU A 298 18.12 2.00 11.99
CA LEU A 298 17.42 1.01 12.81
C LEU A 298 17.72 -0.45 12.42
N ILE A 299 18.01 -0.70 11.14
CA ILE A 299 18.35 -2.06 10.66
C ILE A 299 19.80 -2.44 11.02
N ARG A 300 20.68 -1.46 11.23
CA ARG A 300 22.10 -1.69 11.57
C ARG A 300 22.32 -2.02 13.04
N ASP A 301 21.44 -1.57 13.92
CA ASP A 301 21.49 -1.78 15.39
C ASP A 301 20.77 -3.08 15.76
#